data_21ecb97452d65ae22c152a864116c250
#
_entry.id   21ecb97452d65ae22c152a864116c250
#
_cell.length_a   1.000
_cell.length_b   1.000
_cell.length_c   1.000
_cell.angle_alpha   90.00
_cell.angle_beta   90.00
_cell.angle_gamma   90.00
#
_symmetry.space_group_name_H-M   'P 1'
#
loop_
_entity.id
_entity.type
_entity.pdbx_description
1 polymer ?
#
loop_
_entity_poly.entity_id
_entity_poly.type
_entity_poly.pdbx_seq_one_letter_code
_entity_poly.pdbx_strand_id
1 'polypeptide(L)'
;MFTISLHAINKTMRLNGDRYELSGEIDPLYLCNKYGVPLYVYDTSIMERQYKRLSEAFGVPSLKINFACKALNNITVLKFMRSLGAGLDTVSIEEVRLGLAAGFDPHSIIYTPNCVSIEEIELAIEAGVRINIDNISTLEQIGTKHPDLPVCIRINPHIMAGGNSKISTGHIDSK
;
A
#
# COMPACT_ATOMS: atom_id res chain seq x y z
N MET A 1 -18.83 7.90 1.06
CA MET A 1 -18.86 9.38 1.16
C MET A 1 -17.68 9.78 2.05
N PHE A 2 -16.57 10.17 1.44
CA PHE A 2 -15.37 10.58 2.18
C PHE A 2 -15.50 12.06 2.48
N THR A 3 -15.60 12.42 3.76
CA THR A 3 -15.50 13.81 4.18
C THR A 3 -14.02 14.18 4.14
N ILE A 4 -13.58 14.80 3.05
CA ILE A 4 -12.26 15.39 2.99
C ILE A 4 -12.31 16.66 3.82
N SER A 5 -11.47 16.75 4.86
CA SER A 5 -11.33 17.96 5.65
C SER A 5 -10.95 19.13 4.71
N LEU A 6 -11.59 20.28 4.87
CA LEU A 6 -11.32 21.51 4.10
C LEU A 6 -9.80 21.86 4.08
N HIS A 7 -9.07 21.45 5.11
CA HIS A 7 -7.62 21.64 5.23
C HIS A 7 -6.82 20.77 4.25
N ALA A 8 -7.35 19.61 3.84
CA ALA A 8 -6.71 18.74 2.83
C ALA A 8 -7.00 19.25 1.41
N ILE A 9 -8.17 19.85 1.17
CA ILE A 9 -8.55 20.45 -0.12
C ILE A 9 -7.59 21.60 -0.45
N ASN A 10 -7.25 22.45 0.51
CA ASN A 10 -6.34 23.58 0.31
C ASN A 10 -4.88 23.19 -0.04
N LYS A 11 -4.49 21.91 0.11
CA LYS A 11 -3.15 21.42 -0.27
C LYS A 11 -3.10 20.74 -1.62
N THR A 12 -4.24 20.31 -2.15
CA THR A 12 -4.36 19.54 -3.39
C THR A 12 -5.03 20.31 -4.52
N MET A 13 -5.95 21.19 -4.17
CA MET A 13 -6.60 22.10 -5.11
C MET A 13 -6.45 23.52 -4.59
N ARG A 14 -6.07 24.44 -5.46
CA ARG A 14 -6.02 25.86 -5.16
C ARG A 14 -7.20 26.55 -5.82
N LEU A 15 -7.75 27.57 -5.16
CA LEU A 15 -8.66 28.49 -5.77
C LEU A 15 -7.86 29.67 -6.30
N ASN A 16 -7.86 29.83 -7.63
CA ASN A 16 -7.21 30.94 -8.31
C ASN A 16 -8.30 31.80 -8.98
N GLY A 17 -8.62 32.93 -8.36
CA GLY A 17 -9.79 33.73 -8.72
C GLY A 17 -11.08 32.94 -8.44
N ASP A 18 -11.85 32.61 -9.48
CA ASP A 18 -13.09 31.84 -9.46
C ASP A 18 -12.93 30.39 -9.91
N ARG A 19 -11.69 29.92 -10.16
CA ARG A 19 -11.38 28.59 -10.70
C ARG A 19 -10.55 27.76 -9.74
N TYR A 20 -10.86 26.47 -9.71
CA TYR A 20 -10.01 25.49 -9.03
C TYR A 20 -8.86 25.06 -9.94
N GLU A 21 -7.67 24.94 -9.36
CA GLU A 21 -6.46 24.42 -10.03
C GLU A 21 -5.89 23.25 -9.22
N LEU A 22 -5.51 22.19 -9.92
CA LEU A 22 -4.68 21.09 -9.39
C LEU A 22 -3.21 21.50 -9.37
N SER A 23 -2.36 20.68 -8.76
CA SER A 23 -0.91 20.91 -8.80
C SER A 23 -0.42 21.07 -10.23
N GLY A 24 0.48 22.02 -10.46
CA GLY A 24 0.97 22.35 -11.80
C GLY A 24 0.01 23.20 -12.63
N GLU A 25 -0.91 23.93 -11.98
CA GLU A 25 -1.86 24.86 -12.64
C GLU A 25 -2.81 24.17 -13.63
N ILE A 26 -3.09 22.88 -13.38
CA ILE A 26 -3.96 22.09 -14.24
C ILE A 26 -5.42 22.38 -13.90
N ASP A 27 -6.19 22.81 -14.91
CA ASP A 27 -7.63 23.00 -14.79
C ASP A 27 -8.36 21.66 -14.73
N PRO A 28 -9.10 21.35 -13.64
CA PRO A 28 -9.91 20.11 -13.55
C PRO A 28 -10.96 20.00 -14.66
N LEU A 29 -11.53 21.12 -15.13
CA LEU A 29 -12.53 21.11 -16.21
C LEU A 29 -11.90 20.70 -17.54
N TYR A 30 -10.65 21.11 -17.79
CA TYR A 30 -9.92 20.63 -18.96
C TYR A 30 -9.75 19.11 -18.92
N LEU A 31 -9.41 18.54 -17.75
CA LEU A 31 -9.30 17.09 -17.61
C LEU A 31 -10.65 16.38 -17.83
N CYS A 32 -11.72 16.90 -17.23
CA CYS A 32 -13.06 16.34 -17.42
C CYS A 32 -13.50 16.38 -18.89
N ASN A 33 -13.26 17.47 -19.60
CA ASN A 33 -13.58 17.61 -21.01
C ASN A 33 -12.75 16.66 -21.90
N LYS A 34 -11.48 16.45 -21.53
CA LYS A 34 -10.56 15.60 -22.30
C LYS A 34 -10.79 14.12 -22.08
N TYR A 35 -11.08 13.71 -20.85
CA TYR A 35 -11.12 12.29 -20.45
C TYR A 35 -12.51 11.80 -20.06
N GLY A 36 -13.51 12.68 -19.98
CA GLY A 36 -14.86 12.36 -19.55
C GLY A 36 -15.04 12.41 -18.03
N VAL A 37 -16.28 12.18 -17.59
CA VAL A 37 -16.67 12.12 -16.18
C VAL A 37 -17.50 10.86 -15.92
N PRO A 38 -17.42 10.22 -14.74
CA PRO A 38 -16.58 10.58 -13.58
C PRO A 38 -15.09 10.28 -13.82
N LEU A 39 -14.21 11.14 -13.27
CA LEU A 39 -12.76 11.03 -13.45
C LEU A 39 -12.04 10.99 -12.09
N TYR A 40 -11.18 9.97 -11.88
CA TYR A 40 -10.24 9.92 -10.77
C TYR A 40 -8.89 10.49 -11.21
N VAL A 41 -8.39 11.47 -10.46
CA VAL A 41 -7.10 12.11 -10.73
C VAL A 41 -6.16 11.85 -9.57
N TYR A 42 -4.98 11.32 -9.86
CA TYR A 42 -3.93 11.06 -8.90
C TYR A 42 -2.76 12.03 -9.13
N ASP A 43 -2.45 12.83 -8.10
CA ASP A 43 -1.37 13.82 -8.15
C ASP A 43 -0.08 13.21 -7.61
N THR A 44 0.85 12.93 -8.50
CA THR A 44 2.14 12.31 -8.16
C THR A 44 3.04 13.23 -7.33
N SER A 45 2.90 14.55 -7.46
CA SER A 45 3.68 15.51 -6.63
C SER A 45 3.28 15.42 -5.16
N ILE A 46 2.01 15.14 -4.88
CA ILE A 46 1.51 14.92 -3.53
C ILE A 46 2.03 13.59 -2.99
N MET A 47 1.98 12.52 -3.79
CA MET A 47 2.49 11.21 -3.40
C MET A 47 3.97 11.29 -3.03
N GLU A 48 4.79 11.91 -3.89
CA GLU A 48 6.22 12.11 -3.64
C GLU A 48 6.47 12.90 -2.36
N ARG A 49 5.78 14.02 -2.18
CA ARG A 49 5.92 14.85 -1.00
C ARG A 49 5.56 14.09 0.28
N GLN A 50 4.49 13.30 0.26
CA GLN A 50 4.07 12.52 1.43
C GLN A 50 5.04 11.36 1.71
N TYR A 51 5.55 10.71 0.68
CA TYR A 51 6.57 9.67 0.82
C TYR A 51 7.85 10.24 1.44
N LYS A 52 8.37 11.35 0.91
CA LYS A 52 9.54 12.05 1.46
C LYS A 52 9.33 12.49 2.91
N ARG A 53 8.18 13.12 3.20
CA ARG A 53 7.85 13.54 4.56
C ARG A 53 7.84 12.37 5.54
N LEU A 54 7.34 11.20 5.12
CA LEU A 54 7.34 10.01 5.97
C LEU A 54 8.75 9.47 6.16
N SER A 55 9.54 9.34 5.09
CA SER A 55 10.91 8.82 5.16
C SER A 55 11.83 9.70 5.99
N GLU A 56 11.67 11.02 5.91
CA GLU A 56 12.48 12.00 6.65
C GLU A 56 12.07 12.11 8.14
N ALA A 57 10.84 11.69 8.49
CA ALA A 57 10.37 11.71 9.88
C ALA A 57 11.07 10.67 10.77
N PHE A 58 11.72 9.67 10.16
CA PHE A 58 12.46 8.64 10.88
C PHE A 58 13.96 8.82 10.64
N GLY A 59 14.72 9.10 11.67
CA GLY A 59 16.19 9.22 11.60
C GLY A 59 16.92 7.86 11.48
N VAL A 60 16.37 6.90 10.72
CA VAL A 60 16.88 5.53 10.61
C VAL A 60 17.34 5.29 9.17
N PRO A 61 18.66 5.12 8.91
CA PRO A 61 19.20 4.94 7.56
C PRO A 61 18.67 3.71 6.83
N SER A 62 18.25 2.67 7.56
CA SER A 62 17.74 1.40 7.01
C SER A 62 16.22 1.34 6.88
N LEU A 63 15.53 2.49 7.01
CA LEU A 63 14.07 2.54 6.87
C LEU A 63 13.64 2.05 5.49
N LYS A 64 12.70 1.11 5.49
CA LYS A 64 11.97 0.68 4.28
C LYS A 64 10.49 0.98 4.47
N ILE A 65 9.90 1.70 3.53
CA ILE A 65 8.47 2.00 3.50
C ILE A 65 7.84 1.11 2.44
N ASN A 66 6.86 0.29 2.84
CA ASN A 66 6.10 -0.54 1.91
C ASN A 66 4.75 0.13 1.63
N PHE A 67 4.41 0.27 0.35
CA PHE A 67 3.12 0.78 -0.08
C PHE A 67 2.08 -0.34 -0.03
N ALA A 68 0.96 -0.14 0.65
CA ALA A 68 -0.13 -1.12 0.73
C ALA A 68 -0.90 -1.17 -0.60
N CYS A 69 -0.73 -2.26 -1.36
CA CYS A 69 -1.34 -2.44 -2.68
C CYS A 69 -2.88 -2.35 -2.62
N LYS A 70 -3.50 -2.91 -1.59
CA LYS A 70 -4.96 -2.87 -1.36
C LYS A 70 -5.54 -1.45 -1.30
N ALA A 71 -4.74 -0.44 -0.99
CA ALA A 71 -5.21 0.94 -0.93
C ALA A 71 -5.42 1.53 -2.34
N LEU A 72 -4.55 1.14 -3.29
CA LEU A 72 -4.63 1.57 -4.68
C LEU A 72 -3.74 0.68 -5.56
N ASN A 73 -4.35 -0.27 -6.25
CA ASN A 73 -3.68 -1.28 -7.08
C ASN A 73 -3.49 -0.85 -8.56
N ASN A 74 -3.54 0.45 -8.85
CA ASN A 74 -3.28 0.96 -10.19
C ASN A 74 -1.80 0.79 -10.55
N ILE A 75 -1.51 0.06 -11.64
CA ILE A 75 -0.14 -0.28 -12.04
C ILE A 75 0.76 0.94 -12.28
N THR A 76 0.21 2.06 -12.79
CA THR A 76 0.98 3.30 -13.00
C THR A 76 1.38 3.92 -11.65
N VAL A 77 0.48 3.90 -10.67
CA VAL A 77 0.78 4.35 -9.31
C VAL A 77 1.81 3.44 -8.65
N LEU A 78 1.69 2.12 -8.82
CA LEU A 78 2.67 1.17 -8.28
C LEU A 78 4.07 1.41 -8.87
N LYS A 79 4.18 1.60 -10.19
CA LYS A 79 5.45 1.98 -10.85
C LYS A 79 6.02 3.28 -10.31
N PHE A 80 5.17 4.27 -10.06
CA PHE A 80 5.59 5.53 -9.48
C PHE A 80 6.09 5.36 -8.04
N MET A 81 5.35 4.65 -7.18
CA MET A 81 5.79 4.36 -5.81
C MET A 81 7.12 3.60 -5.77
N ARG A 82 7.28 2.61 -6.66
CA ARG A 82 8.56 1.91 -6.84
C ARG A 82 9.70 2.87 -7.20
N SER A 83 9.47 3.83 -8.10
CA SER A 83 10.49 4.81 -8.50
C SER A 83 10.94 5.72 -7.35
N LEU A 84 10.11 5.88 -6.31
CA LEU A 84 10.46 6.59 -5.08
C LEU A 84 11.27 5.71 -4.09
N GLY A 85 11.45 4.43 -4.39
CA GLY A 85 12.15 3.49 -3.52
C GLY A 85 11.25 2.73 -2.54
N ALA A 86 9.92 2.83 -2.68
CA ALA A 86 9.00 2.04 -1.86
C ALA A 86 9.08 0.56 -2.17
N GLY A 87 8.94 -0.29 -1.15
CA GLY A 87 8.54 -1.68 -1.30
C GLY A 87 7.02 -1.79 -1.46
N LEU A 88 6.51 -3.03 -1.56
CA LEU A 88 5.09 -3.30 -1.73
C LEU A 88 4.60 -4.26 -0.64
N ASP A 89 3.45 -3.95 -0.04
CA ASP A 89 2.71 -4.85 0.85
C ASP A 89 1.46 -5.35 0.10
N THR A 90 1.34 -6.66 -0.04
CA THR A 90 0.31 -7.33 -0.84
C THR A 90 -0.49 -8.30 0.02
N VAL A 91 -1.77 -8.51 -0.32
CA VAL A 91 -2.69 -9.37 0.46
C VAL A 91 -3.26 -10.53 -0.35
N SER A 92 -3.01 -10.59 -1.65
CA SER A 92 -3.40 -11.69 -2.53
C SER A 92 -2.29 -12.00 -3.54
N ILE A 93 -2.31 -13.19 -4.11
CA ILE A 93 -1.35 -13.59 -5.15
C ILE A 93 -1.47 -12.71 -6.41
N GLU A 94 -2.66 -12.20 -6.71
CA GLU A 94 -2.89 -11.28 -7.83
C GLU A 94 -2.18 -9.94 -7.59
N GLU A 95 -2.18 -9.44 -6.35
CA GLU A 95 -1.42 -8.24 -5.99
C GLU A 95 0.09 -8.47 -6.08
N VAL A 96 0.58 -9.66 -5.71
CA VAL A 96 1.99 -10.07 -5.92
C VAL A 96 2.33 -10.02 -7.41
N ARG A 97 1.52 -10.66 -8.26
CA ARG A 97 1.70 -10.66 -9.72
C ARG A 97 1.68 -9.25 -10.30
N LEU A 98 0.78 -8.42 -9.81
CA LEU A 98 0.69 -7.01 -10.21
C LEU A 98 1.94 -6.22 -9.82
N GLY A 99 2.46 -6.46 -8.60
CA GLY A 99 3.71 -5.87 -8.12
C GLY A 99 4.91 -6.26 -9.00
N LEU A 100 5.03 -7.55 -9.34
CA LEU A 100 6.06 -8.04 -10.25
C LEU A 100 5.92 -7.43 -11.65
N ALA A 101 4.71 -7.33 -12.18
CA ALA A 101 4.43 -6.68 -13.46
C ALA A 101 4.71 -5.15 -13.42
N ALA A 102 4.60 -4.52 -12.26
CA ALA A 102 5.02 -3.13 -12.05
C ALA A 102 6.55 -2.99 -11.92
N GLY A 103 7.28 -4.11 -11.88
CA GLY A 103 8.73 -4.18 -11.85
C GLY A 103 9.35 -4.10 -10.46
N PHE A 104 8.59 -4.36 -9.38
CA PHE A 104 9.18 -4.51 -8.06
C PHE A 104 10.10 -5.72 -8.02
N ASP A 105 11.22 -5.58 -7.32
CA ASP A 105 12.05 -6.71 -6.95
C ASP A 105 11.27 -7.64 -6.01
N PRO A 106 11.26 -8.97 -6.22
CA PRO A 106 10.55 -9.90 -5.34
C PRO A 106 10.87 -9.70 -3.86
N HIS A 107 12.13 -9.48 -3.52
CA HIS A 107 12.55 -9.24 -2.13
C HIS A 107 12.07 -7.90 -1.55
N SER A 108 11.55 -6.99 -2.38
CA SER A 108 10.91 -5.75 -1.94
C SER A 108 9.39 -5.87 -1.79
N ILE A 109 8.82 -7.04 -2.09
CA ILE A 109 7.41 -7.35 -1.90
C ILE A 109 7.25 -8.16 -0.62
N ILE A 110 6.27 -7.79 0.20
CA ILE A 110 5.81 -8.58 1.35
C ILE A 110 4.41 -9.09 1.05
N TYR A 111 4.23 -10.39 1.10
CA TYR A 111 2.92 -11.02 1.01
C TYR A 111 2.36 -11.23 2.41
N THR A 112 1.29 -10.51 2.73
CA THR A 112 0.61 -10.48 4.03
C THR A 112 -0.81 -11.04 3.88
N PRO A 113 -0.97 -12.35 3.60
CA PRO A 113 -2.27 -12.95 3.38
C PRO A 113 -3.08 -13.05 4.68
N ASN A 114 -4.39 -13.25 4.50
CA ASN A 114 -5.28 -13.60 5.60
C ASN A 114 -6.37 -14.55 5.08
N CYS A 115 -6.56 -15.69 5.76
CA CYS A 115 -7.54 -16.72 5.38
C CYS A 115 -7.38 -17.20 3.93
N VAL A 116 -6.14 -17.47 3.51
CA VAL A 116 -5.84 -18.05 2.19
C VAL A 116 -5.45 -19.52 2.31
N SER A 117 -5.45 -20.25 1.20
CA SER A 117 -5.00 -21.64 1.15
C SER A 117 -3.46 -21.73 1.18
N ILE A 118 -2.96 -22.90 1.58
CA ILE A 118 -1.51 -23.20 1.54
C ILE A 118 -0.98 -23.11 0.11
N GLU A 119 -1.76 -23.56 -0.88
CA GLU A 119 -1.41 -23.52 -2.30
C GLU A 119 -1.18 -22.08 -2.78
N GLU A 120 -1.94 -21.11 -2.29
CA GLU A 120 -1.73 -19.71 -2.63
C GLU A 120 -0.43 -19.17 -2.02
N ILE A 121 -0.12 -19.58 -0.79
CA ILE A 121 1.16 -19.21 -0.14
C ILE A 121 2.35 -19.82 -0.90
N GLU A 122 2.24 -21.07 -1.36
CA GLU A 122 3.26 -21.72 -2.17
C GLU A 122 3.57 -20.93 -3.46
N LEU A 123 2.53 -20.41 -4.14
CA LEU A 123 2.73 -19.55 -5.32
C LEU A 123 3.49 -18.26 -4.98
N ALA A 124 3.29 -17.71 -3.79
CA ALA A 124 4.04 -16.53 -3.34
C ALA A 124 5.49 -16.89 -2.99
N ILE A 125 5.73 -18.06 -2.41
CA ILE A 125 7.07 -18.61 -2.14
C ILE A 125 7.83 -18.82 -3.46
N GLU A 126 7.19 -19.46 -4.45
CA GLU A 126 7.74 -19.66 -5.79
C GLU A 126 8.08 -18.33 -6.47
N ALA A 127 7.30 -17.29 -6.23
CA ALA A 127 7.57 -15.93 -6.73
C ALA A 127 8.76 -15.25 -6.04
N GLY A 128 9.30 -15.83 -4.97
CA GLY A 128 10.47 -15.32 -4.25
C GLY A 128 10.18 -14.09 -3.40
N VAL A 129 8.92 -13.82 -3.05
CA VAL A 129 8.55 -12.69 -2.20
C VAL A 129 8.64 -13.05 -0.73
N ARG A 130 8.74 -12.04 0.13
CA ARG A 130 8.77 -12.24 1.58
C ARG A 130 7.37 -12.61 2.09
N ILE A 131 7.30 -13.62 2.93
CA ILE A 131 6.04 -14.16 3.46
C ILE A 131 5.82 -13.67 4.88
N ASN A 132 4.62 -13.17 5.15
CA ASN A 132 4.15 -12.83 6.48
C ASN A 132 3.04 -13.81 6.89
N ILE A 133 3.19 -14.48 8.04
CA ILE A 133 2.29 -15.52 8.53
C ILE A 133 1.58 -15.02 9.79
N ASP A 134 0.28 -15.21 9.87
CA ASP A 134 -0.58 -14.70 10.95
C ASP A 134 -1.18 -15.80 11.84
N ASN A 135 -0.91 -17.07 11.56
CA ASN A 135 -1.42 -18.18 12.38
C ASN A 135 -0.42 -19.36 12.47
N ILE A 136 -0.51 -20.08 13.57
CA ILE A 136 0.41 -21.18 13.90
C ILE A 136 0.27 -22.36 12.95
N SER A 137 -0.97 -22.73 12.58
CA SER A 137 -1.20 -23.88 11.68
C SER A 137 -0.55 -23.68 10.31
N THR A 138 -0.65 -22.48 9.74
CA THR A 138 0.05 -22.14 8.51
C THR A 138 1.57 -22.16 8.69
N LEU A 139 2.07 -21.63 9.82
CA LEU A 139 3.49 -21.66 10.13
C LEU A 139 4.05 -23.08 10.19
N GLU A 140 3.34 -24.00 10.85
CA GLU A 140 3.73 -25.42 10.96
C GLU A 140 3.74 -26.12 9.59
N GLN A 141 2.71 -25.90 8.78
CA GLN A 141 2.61 -26.50 7.45
C GLN A 141 3.70 -25.99 6.51
N ILE A 142 3.92 -24.67 6.46
CA ILE A 142 4.98 -24.08 5.62
C ILE A 142 6.36 -24.47 6.16
N GLY A 143 6.59 -24.42 7.48
CA GLY A 143 7.86 -24.80 8.08
C GLY A 143 8.23 -26.27 7.86
N THR A 144 7.24 -27.17 7.78
CA THR A 144 7.48 -28.57 7.45
C THR A 144 7.98 -28.76 6.01
N LYS A 145 7.43 -28.01 5.07
CA LYS A 145 7.81 -28.07 3.65
C LYS A 145 9.07 -27.25 3.31
N HIS A 146 9.21 -26.11 3.97
CA HIS A 146 10.25 -25.12 3.71
C HIS A 146 10.98 -24.72 5.01
N PRO A 147 11.74 -25.62 5.63
CA PRO A 147 12.34 -25.39 6.97
C PRO A 147 13.30 -24.21 7.04
N ASP A 148 13.94 -23.86 5.91
CA ASP A 148 14.92 -22.77 5.82
C ASP A 148 14.33 -21.47 5.28
N LEU A 149 13.01 -21.41 5.02
CA LEU A 149 12.36 -20.21 4.49
C LEU A 149 12.27 -19.13 5.59
N PRO A 150 12.86 -17.93 5.39
CA PRO A 150 12.68 -16.83 6.32
C PRO A 150 11.26 -16.29 6.20
N VAL A 151 10.54 -16.25 7.30
CA VAL A 151 9.16 -15.72 7.38
C VAL A 151 9.07 -14.58 8.40
N CYS A 152 8.15 -13.66 8.17
CA CYS A 152 7.72 -12.70 9.17
C CYS A 152 6.49 -13.24 9.92
N ILE A 153 6.42 -13.00 11.22
CA ILE A 153 5.26 -13.41 12.03
C ILE A 153 4.45 -12.17 12.38
N ARG A 154 3.16 -12.20 12.08
CA ARG A 154 2.23 -11.15 12.49
C ARG A 154 1.73 -11.44 13.89
N ILE A 155 1.89 -10.46 14.78
CA ILE A 155 1.40 -10.53 16.17
C ILE A 155 0.30 -9.49 16.35
N ASN A 156 -0.85 -9.91 16.89
CA ASN A 156 -1.85 -8.99 17.39
C ASN A 156 -1.57 -8.75 18.89
N PRO A 157 -1.15 -7.53 19.30
CA PRO A 157 -0.81 -7.24 20.70
C PRO A 157 -2.05 -7.08 21.60
N HIS A 158 -3.26 -7.16 21.06
CA HIS A 158 -4.53 -6.89 21.76
C HIS A 158 -4.59 -5.52 22.45
N ILE A 159 -3.92 -4.54 21.87
CA ILE A 159 -3.93 -3.16 22.37
C ILE A 159 -4.96 -2.36 21.58
N MET A 160 -5.94 -1.83 22.30
CA MET A 160 -6.95 -0.93 21.74
C MET A 160 -6.34 0.46 21.56
N ALA A 161 -5.61 0.65 20.46
CA ALA A 161 -5.03 1.91 20.08
C ALA A 161 -5.45 2.30 18.68
N GLY A 162 -5.61 3.58 18.44
CA GLY A 162 -5.96 4.15 17.13
C GLY A 162 -7.17 5.07 17.17
N GLY A 163 -7.19 6.06 16.30
CA GLY A 163 -8.23 7.09 16.24
C GLY A 163 -9.57 6.65 15.61
N ASN A 164 -9.65 5.42 15.06
CA ASN A 164 -10.86 4.92 14.41
C ASN A 164 -11.00 3.41 14.64
N SER A 165 -12.05 3.02 15.36
CA SER A 165 -12.35 1.63 15.70
C SER A 165 -12.56 0.72 14.48
N LYS A 166 -13.02 1.28 13.34
CA LYS A 166 -13.28 0.51 12.11
C LYS A 166 -12.02 0.09 11.36
N ILE A 167 -10.88 0.70 11.65
CA ILE A 167 -9.59 0.39 11.03
C ILE A 167 -8.54 -0.07 12.06
N SER A 168 -8.93 -0.20 13.32
CA SER A 168 -8.06 -0.74 14.37
C SER A 168 -7.90 -2.25 14.18
N THR A 169 -6.68 -2.71 13.92
CA THR A 169 -6.34 -4.14 13.75
C THR A 169 -5.72 -4.74 15.01
N GLY A 170 -5.56 -3.96 16.06
CA GLY A 170 -5.05 -4.41 17.36
C GLY A 170 -6.12 -4.77 18.39
N HIS A 171 -7.42 -4.69 18.02
CA HIS A 171 -8.53 -5.05 18.91
C HIS A 171 -8.53 -6.55 19.20
N ILE A 172 -8.99 -6.95 20.41
CA ILE A 172 -9.08 -8.37 20.79
C ILE A 172 -9.96 -9.20 19.83
N ASP A 173 -10.98 -8.57 19.26
CA ASP A 173 -11.90 -9.19 18.30
C ASP A 173 -11.45 -9.06 16.85
N SER A 174 -10.29 -8.45 16.59
CA SER A 174 -9.72 -8.37 15.25
C SER A 174 -8.62 -9.43 15.10
N LYS A 175 -8.69 -10.21 14.03
CA LYS A 175 -7.72 -11.22 13.54
C LYS A 175 -6.61 -11.64 14.52
#